data_b896f48069a94f41a23fe7eafa9cfff9
#
_entry.id   b896f48069a94f41a23fe7eafa9cfff9
#
_cell.length_a   1.000
_cell.length_b   1.000
_cell.length_c   1.000
_cell.angle_alpha   90.00
_cell.angle_beta   90.00
_cell.angle_gamma   90.00
#
_symmetry.space_group_name_H-M   'P 1'
#
loop_
_entity.id
_entity.type
_entity.pdbx_description
1 polymer ?
#
loop_
_entity_poly.entity_id
_entity_poly.type
_entity_poly.pdbx_seq_one_letter_code
_entity_poly.pdbx_strand_id
1 'polypeptide(L)'
;MSALELAQWIQGTGWATYLRMSAYIYPAILASHLTGIALFAGTVLVTDLRILGVVMRNQPVSGVVNQLRWPKRIGFLIVATCGFLLASSKAEEYYYNTFFRAKLALLVLVAIHALVFRGSVYNNAAALDQARRMPGKARLAAALSLILWISIACVGRGIGYIEPPLDKLHAALSSIAIVVPR
;
A
#
# COMPACT_ATOMS: atom_id res chain seq x y z
N MET A 1 -5.43 20.24 -16.05
CA MET A 1 -4.67 20.20 -14.80
C MET A 1 -3.54 19.19 -14.97
N SER A 2 -2.31 19.60 -14.73
CA SER A 2 -1.17 18.67 -14.65
C SER A 2 -1.27 17.83 -13.34
N ALA A 3 -0.54 16.72 -13.27
CA ALA A 3 -0.52 15.90 -12.07
C ALA A 3 0.03 16.67 -10.85
N LEU A 4 0.95 17.59 -11.08
CA LEU A 4 1.48 18.47 -10.04
C LEU A 4 0.43 19.47 -9.54
N GLU A 5 -0.28 20.14 -10.45
CA GLU A 5 -1.37 21.06 -10.08
C GLU A 5 -2.45 20.36 -9.27
N LEU A 6 -2.77 19.11 -9.61
CA LEU A 6 -3.71 18.28 -8.84
C LEU A 6 -3.17 17.98 -7.43
N ALA A 7 -1.89 17.62 -7.30
CA ALA A 7 -1.28 17.36 -6.01
C ALA A 7 -1.27 18.61 -5.12
N GLN A 8 -0.91 19.77 -5.68
CA GLN A 8 -0.94 21.06 -4.99
C GLN A 8 -2.35 21.45 -4.57
N TRP A 9 -3.34 21.28 -5.46
CA TRP A 9 -4.73 21.53 -5.14
C TRP A 9 -5.24 20.64 -3.98
N ILE A 10 -4.96 19.32 -4.03
CA ILE A 10 -5.34 18.41 -2.94
C ILE A 10 -4.70 18.84 -1.63
N GLN A 11 -3.40 19.12 -1.62
CA GLN A 11 -2.66 19.52 -0.43
C GLN A 11 -3.14 20.85 0.14
N GLY A 12 -3.60 21.78 -0.72
CA GLY A 12 -4.15 23.09 -0.35
C GLY A 12 -5.58 23.06 0.17
N THR A 13 -6.29 21.92 0.11
CA THR A 13 -7.63 21.81 0.66
C THR A 13 -7.64 22.02 2.18
N GLY A 14 -8.72 22.61 2.69
CA GLY A 14 -8.84 22.93 4.12
C GLY A 14 -8.67 21.71 5.03
N TRP A 15 -9.23 20.56 4.64
CA TRP A 15 -9.12 19.32 5.42
C TRP A 15 -7.70 18.73 5.39
N ALA A 16 -7.00 18.77 4.25
CA ALA A 16 -5.62 18.27 4.14
C ALA A 16 -4.66 19.14 4.96
N THR A 17 -4.87 20.47 4.93
CA THR A 17 -4.12 21.43 5.76
C THR A 17 -4.40 21.19 7.25
N TYR A 18 -5.66 21.02 7.64
CA TYR A 18 -6.03 20.71 9.02
C TYR A 18 -5.37 19.42 9.52
N LEU A 19 -5.39 18.35 8.73
CA LEU A 19 -4.71 17.09 9.07
C LEU A 19 -3.21 17.31 9.30
N ARG A 20 -2.54 17.99 8.37
CA ARG A 20 -1.10 18.20 8.43
C ARG A 20 -0.67 19.06 9.64
N MET A 21 -1.46 20.08 9.98
CA MET A 21 -1.16 21.02 11.05
C MET A 21 -1.55 20.51 12.44
N SER A 22 -2.34 19.44 12.53
CA SER A 22 -2.80 18.92 13.82
C SER A 22 -1.72 18.11 14.51
N ALA A 23 -1.38 18.49 15.74
CA ALA A 23 -0.43 17.79 16.59
C ALA A 23 -0.88 16.36 17.01
N TYR A 24 -2.19 16.09 17.00
CA TYR A 24 -2.76 14.83 17.48
C TYR A 24 -3.37 13.99 16.36
N ILE A 25 -4.06 14.60 15.39
CA ILE A 25 -4.80 13.87 14.36
C ILE A 25 -3.85 13.20 13.37
N TYR A 26 -2.82 13.90 12.90
CA TYR A 26 -1.85 13.31 11.99
C TYR A 26 -1.13 12.08 12.57
N PRO A 27 -0.56 12.13 13.80
CA PRO A 27 0.02 10.95 14.44
C PRO A 27 -0.99 9.82 14.70
N ALA A 28 -2.24 10.15 15.05
CA ALA A 28 -3.29 9.15 15.27
C ALA A 28 -3.64 8.40 13.95
N ILE A 29 -3.78 9.12 12.83
CA ILE A 29 -4.01 8.51 11.53
C ILE A 29 -2.79 7.66 11.09
N LEU A 30 -1.58 8.15 11.34
CA LEU A 30 -0.36 7.40 11.05
C LEU A 30 -0.29 6.10 11.87
N ALA A 31 -0.56 6.15 13.17
CA ALA A 31 -0.62 4.97 14.03
C ALA A 31 -1.70 3.98 13.57
N SER A 32 -2.89 4.49 13.23
CA SER A 32 -3.98 3.67 12.67
C SER A 32 -3.59 3.02 11.35
N HIS A 33 -2.88 3.75 10.46
CA HIS A 33 -2.38 3.22 9.21
C HIS A 33 -1.38 2.07 9.44
N LEU A 34 -0.43 2.25 10.36
CA LEU A 34 0.55 1.21 10.71
C LEU A 34 -0.12 -0.03 11.33
N THR A 35 -1.10 0.17 12.21
CA THR A 35 -1.91 -0.93 12.78
C THR A 35 -2.69 -1.66 11.68
N GLY A 36 -3.30 -0.91 10.77
CA GLY A 36 -3.99 -1.46 9.60
C GLY A 36 -3.05 -2.28 8.70
N ILE A 37 -1.82 -1.79 8.46
CA ILE A 37 -0.79 -2.53 7.71
C ILE A 37 -0.46 -3.84 8.42
N ALA A 38 -0.21 -3.83 9.73
CA ALA A 38 0.10 -5.03 10.50
C ALA A 38 -1.03 -6.06 10.41
N LEU A 39 -2.29 -5.62 10.55
CA LEU A 39 -3.46 -6.47 10.44
C LEU A 39 -3.63 -7.02 9.01
N PHE A 40 -3.61 -6.15 8.00
CA PHE A 40 -3.84 -6.55 6.61
C PHE A 40 -2.69 -7.41 6.06
N ALA A 41 -1.45 -6.91 6.14
CA ALA A 41 -0.28 -7.65 5.65
C ALA A 41 -0.03 -8.92 6.45
N GLY A 42 -0.29 -8.92 7.77
CA GLY A 42 -0.21 -10.11 8.61
C GLY A 42 -1.18 -11.21 8.16
N THR A 43 -2.43 -10.86 7.82
CA THR A 43 -3.39 -11.83 7.30
C THR A 43 -3.02 -12.36 5.91
N VAL A 44 -2.46 -11.52 5.04
CA VAL A 44 -1.95 -11.94 3.73
C VAL A 44 -0.76 -12.87 3.93
N LEU A 45 0.21 -12.49 4.76
CA LEU A 45 1.41 -13.27 5.08
C LEU A 45 1.05 -14.68 5.57
N VAL A 46 0.14 -14.78 6.54
CA VAL A 46 -0.31 -16.09 7.08
C VAL A 46 -0.95 -16.94 5.98
N THR A 47 -1.81 -16.34 5.15
CA THR A 47 -2.47 -17.04 4.04
C THR A 47 -1.45 -17.56 3.02
N ASP A 48 -0.51 -16.72 2.60
CA ASP A 48 0.49 -17.07 1.60
C ASP A 48 1.49 -18.12 2.12
N LEU A 49 1.95 -17.99 3.37
CA LEU A 49 2.80 -18.99 4.02
C LEU A 49 2.06 -20.33 4.22
N ARG A 50 0.75 -20.30 4.44
CA ARG A 50 -0.05 -21.54 4.48
C ARG A 50 -0.11 -22.22 3.11
N ILE A 51 -0.31 -21.46 2.02
CA ILE A 51 -0.30 -21.99 0.66
C ILE A 51 1.07 -22.55 0.29
N LEU A 52 2.14 -21.89 0.74
CA LEU A 52 3.52 -22.40 0.55
C LEU A 52 3.84 -23.65 1.40
N GLY A 53 2.99 -23.95 2.40
CA GLY A 53 3.21 -25.08 3.31
C GLY A 53 4.25 -24.82 4.37
N VAL A 54 4.49 -23.56 4.75
CA VAL A 54 5.44 -23.17 5.81
C VAL A 54 4.77 -23.17 7.18
N VAL A 55 3.56 -22.58 7.28
CA VAL A 55 2.80 -22.46 8.54
C VAL A 55 1.48 -23.22 8.45
N MET A 56 0.91 -23.57 9.62
CA MET A 56 -0.44 -24.15 9.78
C MET A 56 -0.72 -25.35 8.86
N ARG A 57 0.26 -26.23 8.66
CA ARG A 57 0.20 -27.32 7.67
C ARG A 57 -0.97 -28.28 7.89
N ASN A 58 -1.40 -28.42 9.15
CA ASN A 58 -2.48 -29.34 9.55
C ASN A 58 -3.89 -28.73 9.39
N GLN A 59 -3.97 -27.45 8.97
CA GLN A 59 -5.26 -26.79 8.77
C GLN A 59 -5.60 -26.71 7.28
N PRO A 60 -6.87 -26.84 6.86
CA PRO A 60 -7.26 -26.64 5.48
C PRO A 60 -7.04 -25.17 5.06
N VAL A 61 -6.63 -24.97 3.80
CA VAL A 61 -6.40 -23.61 3.26
C VAL A 61 -7.69 -22.79 3.31
N SER A 62 -8.83 -23.41 2.97
CA SER A 62 -10.15 -22.78 3.04
C SER A 62 -10.50 -22.31 4.45
N GLY A 63 -10.16 -23.09 5.46
CA GLY A 63 -10.34 -22.74 6.88
C GLY A 63 -9.58 -21.47 7.23
N VAL A 64 -8.28 -21.42 6.92
CA VAL A 64 -7.43 -20.26 7.17
C VAL A 64 -7.92 -19.02 6.42
N VAL A 65 -8.25 -19.15 5.14
CA VAL A 65 -8.78 -18.06 4.32
C VAL A 65 -10.09 -17.51 4.90
N ASN A 66 -10.99 -18.39 5.35
CA ASN A 66 -12.30 -17.99 5.90
C ASN A 66 -12.13 -17.28 7.25
N GLN A 67 -11.29 -17.79 8.14
CA GLN A 67 -11.01 -17.16 9.45
C GLN A 67 -10.42 -15.75 9.27
N LEU A 68 -9.50 -15.59 8.31
CA LEU A 68 -8.81 -14.33 8.08
C LEU A 68 -9.57 -13.35 7.17
N ARG A 69 -10.74 -13.73 6.66
CA ARG A 69 -11.52 -12.91 5.72
C ARG A 69 -11.92 -11.55 6.31
N TRP A 70 -12.47 -11.54 7.50
CA TRP A 70 -12.92 -10.32 8.17
C TRP A 70 -11.76 -9.44 8.62
N PRO A 71 -10.75 -9.94 9.38
CA PRO A 71 -9.57 -9.15 9.72
C PRO A 71 -8.88 -8.54 8.49
N LYS A 72 -8.77 -9.29 7.39
CA LYS A 72 -8.20 -8.79 6.14
C LYS A 72 -9.01 -7.63 5.55
N ARG A 73 -10.33 -7.72 5.53
CA ARG A 73 -11.21 -6.65 5.00
C ARG A 73 -11.12 -5.39 5.85
N ILE A 74 -11.18 -5.55 7.19
CA ILE A 74 -11.05 -4.43 8.13
C ILE A 74 -9.68 -3.77 7.99
N GLY A 75 -8.61 -4.56 8.00
CA GLY A 75 -7.25 -4.06 7.81
C GLY A 75 -7.07 -3.33 6.50
N PHE A 76 -7.60 -3.86 5.40
CA PHE A 76 -7.58 -3.20 4.08
C PHE A 76 -8.30 -1.84 4.11
N LEU A 77 -9.49 -1.78 4.70
CA LEU A 77 -10.25 -0.53 4.80
C LEU A 77 -9.48 0.54 5.58
N ILE A 78 -8.91 0.16 6.72
CA ILE A 78 -8.08 1.06 7.55
C ILE A 78 -6.87 1.55 6.74
N VAL A 79 -6.12 0.64 6.11
CA VAL A 79 -4.93 1.00 5.31
C VAL A 79 -5.29 1.92 4.15
N ALA A 80 -6.36 1.61 3.42
CA ALA A 80 -6.78 2.41 2.27
C ALA A 80 -7.22 3.81 2.69
N THR A 81 -8.08 3.91 3.71
CA THR A 81 -8.60 5.19 4.19
C THR A 81 -7.49 6.06 4.81
N CYS A 82 -6.74 5.50 5.77
CA CYS A 82 -5.66 6.25 6.42
C CYS A 82 -4.53 6.58 5.42
N GLY A 83 -4.21 5.67 4.50
CA GLY A 83 -3.22 5.90 3.46
C GLY A 83 -3.61 7.02 2.50
N PHE A 84 -4.87 7.11 2.13
CA PHE A 84 -5.40 8.21 1.33
C PHE A 84 -5.30 9.55 2.08
N LEU A 85 -5.72 9.59 3.35
CA LEU A 85 -5.64 10.79 4.19
C LEU A 85 -4.19 11.27 4.35
N LEU A 86 -3.25 10.37 4.65
CA LEU A 86 -1.83 10.70 4.77
C LEU A 86 -1.25 11.18 3.43
N ALA A 87 -1.57 10.51 2.33
CA ALA A 87 -1.12 10.90 1.00
C ALA A 87 -1.62 12.29 0.61
N SER A 88 -2.87 12.60 0.91
CA SER A 88 -3.47 13.90 0.60
C SER A 88 -2.88 15.03 1.43
N SER A 89 -2.53 14.78 2.69
CA SER A 89 -1.96 15.81 3.58
C SER A 89 -0.60 16.33 3.12
N LYS A 90 0.18 15.53 2.35
CA LYS A 90 1.51 15.83 1.84
C LYS A 90 1.65 15.50 0.34
N ALA A 91 0.62 15.76 -0.44
CA ALA A 91 0.51 15.30 -1.82
C ALA A 91 1.61 15.85 -2.72
N GLU A 92 2.04 17.10 -2.55
CA GLU A 92 3.12 17.71 -3.31
C GLU A 92 4.49 17.10 -2.96
N GLU A 93 4.78 16.91 -1.66
CA GLU A 93 6.01 16.23 -1.22
C GLU A 93 6.09 14.82 -1.81
N TYR A 94 4.99 14.09 -1.79
CA TYR A 94 4.91 12.72 -2.31
C TYR A 94 4.97 12.65 -3.83
N TYR A 95 4.53 13.70 -4.54
CA TYR A 95 4.70 13.78 -5.99
C TYR A 95 6.17 13.71 -6.40
N TYR A 96 7.04 14.38 -5.67
CA TYR A 96 8.49 14.38 -5.93
C TYR A 96 9.24 13.21 -5.27
N ASN A 97 8.62 12.49 -4.33
CA ASN A 97 9.25 11.40 -3.62
C ASN A 97 9.27 10.12 -4.47
N THR A 98 10.47 9.69 -4.88
CA THR A 98 10.67 8.51 -5.74
C THR A 98 10.18 7.23 -5.07
N PHE A 99 10.36 7.07 -3.75
CA PHE A 99 9.85 5.90 -3.03
C PHE A 99 8.34 5.86 -2.98
N PHE A 100 7.67 7.00 -2.85
CA PHE A 100 6.21 7.05 -2.91
C PHE A 100 5.69 6.63 -4.30
N ARG A 101 6.31 7.12 -5.37
CA ARG A 101 5.97 6.71 -6.74
C ARG A 101 6.21 5.22 -6.97
N ALA A 102 7.34 4.68 -6.48
CA ALA A 102 7.63 3.25 -6.55
C ALA A 102 6.59 2.43 -5.76
N LYS A 103 6.16 2.90 -4.57
CA LYS A 103 5.08 2.28 -3.79
C LYS A 103 3.77 2.23 -4.57
N LEU A 104 3.38 3.32 -5.25
CA LEU A 104 2.18 3.33 -6.09
C LEU A 104 2.26 2.31 -7.23
N ALA A 105 3.41 2.23 -7.91
CA ALA A 105 3.64 1.23 -8.96
C ALA A 105 3.52 -0.20 -8.41
N LEU A 106 4.10 -0.49 -7.24
CA LEU A 106 3.98 -1.78 -6.58
C LEU A 106 2.53 -2.10 -6.17
N LEU A 107 1.75 -1.11 -5.71
CA LEU A 107 0.33 -1.29 -5.40
C LEU A 107 -0.48 -1.64 -6.66
N VAL A 108 -0.16 -1.05 -7.82
CA VAL A 108 -0.76 -1.43 -9.10
C VAL A 108 -0.41 -2.88 -9.45
N LEU A 109 0.86 -3.30 -9.26
CA LEU A 109 1.27 -4.68 -9.47
C LEU A 109 0.54 -5.65 -8.54
N VAL A 110 0.32 -5.30 -7.26
CA VAL A 110 -0.50 -6.08 -6.33
C VAL A 110 -1.95 -6.19 -6.82
N ALA A 111 -2.53 -5.12 -7.32
CA ALA A 111 -3.88 -5.14 -7.87
C ALA A 111 -3.98 -6.08 -9.10
N ILE A 112 -3.02 -6.00 -10.02
CA ILE A 112 -2.92 -6.90 -11.18
C ILE A 112 -2.76 -8.36 -10.71
N HIS A 113 -1.83 -8.61 -9.78
CA HIS A 113 -1.61 -9.93 -9.19
C HIS A 113 -2.92 -10.47 -8.58
N ALA A 114 -3.63 -9.65 -7.78
CA ALA A 114 -4.88 -10.04 -7.17
C ALA A 114 -5.95 -10.40 -8.23
N LEU A 115 -6.07 -9.63 -9.30
CA LEU A 115 -7.01 -9.90 -10.40
C LEU A 115 -6.68 -11.21 -11.12
N VAL A 116 -5.39 -11.43 -11.44
CA VAL A 116 -4.92 -12.64 -12.16
C VAL A 116 -5.16 -13.92 -11.37
N PHE A 117 -4.86 -13.89 -10.06
CA PHE A 117 -4.91 -15.09 -9.23
C PHE A 117 -6.20 -15.24 -8.41
N ARG A 118 -7.07 -14.22 -8.37
CA ARG A 118 -8.32 -14.23 -7.59
C ARG A 118 -9.19 -15.43 -7.90
N GLY A 119 -9.49 -15.65 -9.17
CA GLY A 119 -10.41 -16.72 -9.59
C GLY A 119 -9.83 -18.12 -9.40
N SER A 120 -8.54 -18.29 -9.72
CA SER A 120 -7.92 -19.61 -9.76
C SER A 120 -7.33 -20.08 -8.43
N VAL A 121 -7.02 -19.17 -7.50
CA VAL A 121 -6.37 -19.49 -6.22
C VAL A 121 -7.21 -19.02 -5.04
N TYR A 122 -7.43 -17.72 -4.91
CA TYR A 122 -7.98 -17.15 -3.68
C TYR A 122 -9.49 -17.39 -3.51
N ASN A 123 -10.27 -17.42 -4.58
CA ASN A 123 -11.70 -17.75 -4.52
C ASN A 123 -11.95 -19.27 -4.53
N ASN A 124 -10.96 -20.07 -4.88
CA ASN A 124 -11.07 -21.52 -5.02
C ASN A 124 -10.27 -22.28 -3.95
N ALA A 125 -10.19 -21.72 -2.75
CA ALA A 125 -9.43 -22.28 -1.64
C ALA A 125 -9.88 -23.71 -1.26
N ALA A 126 -11.17 -24.03 -1.40
CA ALA A 126 -11.69 -25.36 -1.14
C ALA A 126 -11.15 -26.42 -2.11
N ALA A 127 -10.91 -26.06 -3.38
CA ALA A 127 -10.29 -26.98 -4.34
C ALA A 127 -8.80 -27.24 -4.01
N LEU A 128 -8.13 -26.28 -3.37
CA LEU A 128 -6.76 -26.46 -2.90
C LEU A 128 -6.66 -27.50 -1.77
N ASP A 129 -7.70 -27.62 -0.95
CA ASP A 129 -7.75 -28.62 0.13
C ASP A 129 -7.91 -30.05 -0.37
N GLN A 130 -8.54 -30.23 -1.54
CA GLN A 130 -8.73 -31.54 -2.17
C GLN A 130 -7.51 -31.99 -2.98
N ALA A 131 -6.58 -31.10 -3.26
CA ALA A 131 -5.41 -31.41 -4.04
C ALA A 131 -4.42 -32.25 -3.22
N ARG A 132 -4.00 -33.42 -3.74
CA ARG A 132 -2.98 -34.26 -3.11
C ARG A 132 -1.63 -33.53 -2.89
N ARG A 133 -1.33 -32.55 -3.73
CA ARG A 133 -0.19 -31.63 -3.61
C ARG A 133 -0.63 -30.24 -3.99
N MET A 134 -0.10 -29.22 -3.30
CA MET A 134 -0.40 -27.84 -3.64
C MET A 134 -0.01 -27.52 -5.08
N PRO A 135 -0.95 -27.03 -5.91
CA PRO A 135 -0.68 -26.70 -7.31
C PRO A 135 0.43 -25.66 -7.46
N GLY A 136 1.30 -25.84 -8.46
CA GLY A 136 2.41 -24.91 -8.73
C GLY A 136 1.94 -23.47 -8.94
N LYS A 137 0.79 -23.28 -9.58
CA LYS A 137 0.16 -21.96 -9.77
C LYS A 137 -0.18 -21.26 -8.43
N ALA A 138 -0.69 -22.01 -7.45
CA ALA A 138 -1.01 -21.47 -6.13
C ALA A 138 0.26 -21.09 -5.36
N ARG A 139 1.30 -21.93 -5.44
CA ARG A 139 2.60 -21.64 -4.83
C ARG A 139 3.27 -20.40 -5.46
N LEU A 140 3.20 -20.27 -6.79
CA LEU A 140 3.71 -19.10 -7.49
C LEU A 140 2.96 -17.85 -7.08
N ALA A 141 1.63 -17.89 -7.02
CA ALA A 141 0.82 -16.77 -6.57
C ALA A 141 1.20 -16.31 -5.16
N ALA A 142 1.33 -17.25 -4.21
CA ALA A 142 1.71 -16.93 -2.84
C ALA A 142 3.15 -16.37 -2.75
N ALA A 143 4.10 -16.92 -3.49
CA ALA A 143 5.48 -16.42 -3.50
C ALA A 143 5.57 -15.00 -4.08
N LEU A 144 4.90 -14.73 -5.21
CA LEU A 144 4.84 -13.39 -5.80
C LEU A 144 4.15 -12.38 -4.89
N SER A 145 3.06 -12.79 -4.22
CA SER A 145 2.37 -11.96 -3.22
C SER A 145 3.33 -11.54 -2.11
N LEU A 146 4.08 -12.47 -1.52
CA LEU A 146 5.06 -12.18 -0.47
C LEU A 146 6.14 -11.21 -0.94
N ILE A 147 6.71 -11.44 -2.14
CA ILE A 147 7.73 -10.56 -2.70
C ILE A 147 7.18 -9.14 -2.86
N LEU A 148 5.98 -8.99 -3.42
CA LEU A 148 5.35 -7.68 -3.62
C LEU A 148 5.10 -6.97 -2.29
N TRP A 149 4.58 -7.66 -1.27
CA TRP A 149 4.29 -7.05 0.02
C TRP A 149 5.56 -6.67 0.80
N ILE A 150 6.60 -7.51 0.75
CA ILE A 150 7.91 -7.16 1.34
C ILE A 150 8.50 -5.94 0.62
N SER A 151 8.44 -5.90 -0.72
CA SER A 151 8.90 -4.74 -1.50
C SER A 151 8.16 -3.46 -1.12
N ILE A 152 6.82 -3.53 -0.96
CA ILE A 152 6.00 -2.38 -0.52
C ILE A 152 6.40 -1.92 0.88
N ALA A 153 6.67 -2.85 1.80
CA ALA A 153 7.11 -2.51 3.15
C ALA A 153 8.47 -1.80 3.15
N CYS A 154 9.45 -2.32 2.39
CA CYS A 154 10.77 -1.71 2.26
C CYS A 154 10.70 -0.31 1.62
N VAL A 155 10.01 -0.20 0.48
CA VAL A 155 9.84 1.07 -0.23
C VAL A 155 9.03 2.06 0.61
N GLY A 156 7.96 1.59 1.28
CA GLY A 156 7.14 2.41 2.17
C GLY A 156 7.94 2.98 3.34
N ARG A 157 8.89 2.22 3.89
CA ARG A 157 9.78 2.71 4.93
C ARG A 157 10.75 3.76 4.37
N GLY A 158 11.20 3.60 3.13
CA GLY A 158 12.10 4.55 2.44
C GLY A 158 11.51 5.96 2.27
N ILE A 159 10.18 6.11 2.21
CA ILE A 159 9.51 7.40 2.06
C ILE A 159 9.90 8.38 3.18
N GLY A 160 10.03 7.90 4.42
CA GLY A 160 10.35 8.75 5.57
C GLY A 160 11.83 9.10 5.72
N TYR A 161 12.72 8.56 4.89
CA TYR A 161 14.15 8.86 4.93
C TYR A 161 14.61 9.87 3.86
N ILE A 162 13.81 10.06 2.81
CA ILE A 162 14.14 10.98 1.71
C ILE A 162 13.02 12.00 1.61
N GLU A 163 13.24 13.15 2.21
CA GLU A 163 12.39 14.32 2.03
C GLU A 163 12.84 15.08 0.78
N PRO A 164 11.95 15.32 -0.19
CA PRO A 164 12.30 16.13 -1.35
C PRO A 164 12.61 17.56 -0.87
N PRO A 165 13.68 18.22 -1.38
CA PRO A 165 14.03 19.57 -0.98
C PRO A 165 13.11 20.60 -1.63
N LEU A 166 11.84 20.66 -1.18
CA LEU A 166 10.80 21.53 -1.76
C LEU A 166 11.18 23.01 -1.72
N ASP A 167 11.83 23.46 -0.66
CA ASP A 167 12.27 24.87 -0.53
C ASP A 167 13.24 25.26 -1.65
N LYS A 168 14.21 24.38 -1.97
CA LYS A 168 15.15 24.58 -3.08
C LYS A 168 14.45 24.51 -4.43
N LEU A 169 13.48 23.62 -4.58
CA LEU A 169 12.70 23.46 -5.80
C LEU A 169 11.81 24.68 -6.04
N HIS A 170 11.11 25.17 -5.02
CA HIS A 170 10.29 26.38 -5.13
C HIS A 170 11.12 27.62 -5.41
N ALA A 171 12.29 27.75 -4.78
CA ALA A 171 13.24 28.83 -5.06
C ALA A 171 13.76 28.77 -6.51
N ALA A 172 14.08 27.60 -7.03
CA ALA A 172 14.50 27.43 -8.42
C ALA A 172 13.38 27.75 -9.42
N LEU A 173 12.16 27.32 -9.15
CA LEU A 173 11.00 27.61 -10.02
C LEU A 173 10.65 29.09 -10.01
N SER A 174 10.72 29.76 -8.87
CA SER A 174 10.46 31.21 -8.77
C SER A 174 11.52 32.02 -9.52
N SER A 175 12.81 31.62 -9.48
CA SER A 175 13.88 32.28 -10.22
C SER A 175 13.71 32.14 -11.76
N ILE A 176 13.23 31.00 -12.24
CA ILE A 176 12.94 30.78 -13.65
C ILE A 176 11.71 31.60 -14.09
N ALA A 177 10.68 31.72 -13.26
CA ALA A 177 9.49 32.49 -13.57
C ALA A 177 9.76 34.00 -13.70
N ILE A 178 10.80 34.52 -13.02
CA ILE A 178 11.22 35.93 -13.11
C ILE A 178 11.99 36.19 -14.42
N VAL A 179 12.63 35.17 -15.00
CA VAL A 179 13.46 35.30 -16.20
C VAL A 179 12.66 35.19 -17.53
N VAL A 180 11.42 34.72 -17.49
CA VAL A 180 10.53 34.65 -18.67
C VAL A 180 9.58 35.86 -18.64
N PRO A 181 9.89 36.99 -19.31
CA PRO A 181 8.93 38.08 -19.45
C PRO A 181 7.77 37.62 -20.33
N ARG A 182 6.56 38.01 -19.92
CA ARG A 182 5.31 37.77 -20.66
C ARG A 182 5.32 38.47 -22.01
#